data_501aea145d84db9fc4e51bed387ec2a5
#
_entry.id   501aea145d84db9fc4e51bed387ec2a5
#
_cell.length_a   1.000
_cell.length_b   1.000
_cell.length_c   1.000
_cell.angle_alpha   90.00
_cell.angle_beta   90.00
_cell.angle_gamma   90.00
#
_symmetry.space_group_name_H-M   'P 1'
#
loop_
_entity.id
_entity.type
_entity.pdbx_description
1 polymer ?
#
loop_
_entity_poly.entity_id
_entity_poly.type
_entity_poly.pdbx_seq_one_letter_code
_entity_poly.pdbx_strand_id
1 'polypeptide(L)'
;MYKKIIEFCRVNYSWCIYILLIFFLSILAFRQLDIQTIFSMDPYNSENEENSVWLTDGGINKDILYESDQLEKIYILFDAKEDKKEGAVFLYLSAPEKEQTWELDTAELNFGEYTEFPLEERWNNLYGENLHISIVSEGDGLGVKEWNNGELCIRFLYTHIPRKAILLFLAGMTVCVLGCSICLARLKWRLEIKVCVLAMLIGVFYLLLIPYSESPDDMFHFRRIFEISQGGLLSKAVPGQTGAGGNLLPGNLNANLKEGSGYAEVLKNIGARVERNNIGWSSFSNTALYAPIAYIPQATGAWLARLFTDKVLLIVTISRFFAMIASTVMTTLAIYFMPFKKYIILLVAFIPVFMQEAVSLGTDSFVNAFLSLYISYILYLLYENKVIGWKRCLIISVMSICVALCKVVYLPLCFLLLLLPEAGYKTKRARWHHLLITWLLAAGGYLGWTFLTSGFIDGFAGIGNAREQVVFILSHPIGYLEIIYRTICDQGLDLLLGAMGGKLGYVGEIEVNYLLCVGNLILLSLMSCCSFAEEKIPCKKVKVVLGIVVLFVTVLTFTGLYVQFTAVKAEKIRGLQGRYFIPLLLPVGVFLTRNKMQTGGKRVGEYLFPYLGYLSLIALYQIYNVMGH
;
A
#
# COMPACT_ATOMS: atom_id res chain seq x y z
N MET A 1 -3.57 7.40 -46.81
CA MET A 1 -3.66 6.88 -45.43
C MET A 1 -3.66 5.35 -45.40
N TYR A 2 -4.54 4.66 -46.11
CA TYR A 2 -4.67 3.20 -46.13
C TYR A 2 -3.37 2.46 -46.51
N LYS A 3 -2.66 2.88 -47.59
CA LYS A 3 -1.36 2.28 -48.00
C LYS A 3 -0.28 2.40 -46.89
N LYS A 4 -0.21 3.53 -46.17
CA LYS A 4 0.75 3.72 -45.08
C LYS A 4 0.43 2.83 -43.87
N ILE A 5 -0.84 2.54 -43.58
CA ILE A 5 -1.27 1.62 -42.54
C ILE A 5 -0.90 0.18 -42.90
N ILE A 6 -1.15 -0.25 -44.15
CA ILE A 6 -0.77 -1.60 -44.65
C ILE A 6 0.75 -1.77 -44.62
N GLU A 7 1.52 -0.80 -45.02
CA GLU A 7 2.97 -0.83 -45.02
C GLU A 7 3.52 -0.88 -43.58
N PHE A 8 2.92 -0.10 -42.67
CA PHE A 8 3.20 -0.17 -41.23
C PHE A 8 2.89 -1.55 -40.64
N CYS A 9 1.73 -2.13 -40.92
CA CYS A 9 1.35 -3.46 -40.48
C CYS A 9 2.26 -4.54 -41.07
N ARG A 10 2.67 -4.42 -42.31
CA ARG A 10 3.57 -5.38 -43.00
C ARG A 10 4.99 -5.37 -42.41
N VAL A 11 5.49 -4.20 -41.99
CA VAL A 11 6.82 -4.03 -41.38
C VAL A 11 6.79 -4.35 -39.88
N ASN A 12 5.65 -4.15 -39.23
CA ASN A 12 5.47 -4.30 -37.76
C ASN A 12 4.38 -5.30 -37.40
N TYR A 13 4.19 -6.38 -38.18
CA TYR A 13 3.10 -7.34 -37.96
C TYR A 13 3.10 -7.92 -36.55
N SER A 14 4.27 -8.19 -35.97
CA SER A 14 4.41 -8.67 -34.60
C SER A 14 3.89 -7.66 -33.57
N TRP A 15 4.11 -6.35 -33.83
CA TRP A 15 3.57 -5.29 -32.99
C TRP A 15 2.06 -5.18 -33.10
N CYS A 16 1.51 -5.30 -34.31
CA CYS A 16 0.06 -5.26 -34.53
C CYS A 16 -0.62 -6.43 -33.81
N ILE A 17 -0.08 -7.64 -33.93
CA ILE A 17 -0.59 -8.81 -33.22
C ILE A 17 -0.51 -8.60 -31.70
N TYR A 18 0.62 -8.08 -31.20
CA TYR A 18 0.81 -7.85 -29.77
C TYR A 18 -0.16 -6.80 -29.21
N ILE A 19 -0.37 -5.69 -29.92
CA ILE A 19 -1.35 -4.66 -29.55
C ILE A 19 -2.77 -5.21 -29.56
N LEU A 20 -3.13 -5.99 -30.59
CA LEU A 20 -4.44 -6.65 -30.67
C LEU A 20 -4.64 -7.65 -29.53
N LEU A 21 -3.61 -8.44 -29.19
CA LEU A 21 -3.66 -9.37 -28.08
C LEU A 21 -3.87 -8.65 -26.75
N ILE A 22 -3.08 -7.60 -26.47
CA ILE A 22 -3.23 -6.79 -25.25
C ILE A 22 -4.61 -6.13 -25.20
N PHE A 23 -5.08 -5.58 -26.31
CA PHE A 23 -6.41 -4.98 -26.39
C PHE A 23 -7.52 -6.00 -26.12
N PHE A 24 -7.44 -7.18 -26.74
CA PHE A 24 -8.39 -8.27 -26.52
C PHE A 24 -8.37 -8.78 -25.06
N LEU A 25 -7.19 -9.01 -24.49
CA LEU A 25 -7.06 -9.41 -23.08
C LEU A 25 -7.56 -8.32 -22.13
N SER A 26 -7.34 -7.04 -22.46
CA SER A 26 -7.87 -5.92 -21.67
C SER A 26 -9.40 -5.86 -21.73
N ILE A 27 -10.01 -6.14 -22.89
CA ILE A 27 -11.48 -6.25 -23.01
C ILE A 27 -12.00 -7.43 -22.19
N LEU A 28 -11.33 -8.58 -22.21
CA LEU A 28 -11.73 -9.73 -21.39
C LEU A 28 -11.64 -9.42 -19.90
N ALA A 29 -10.53 -8.82 -19.46
CA ALA A 29 -10.37 -8.39 -18.07
C ALA A 29 -11.45 -7.36 -17.68
N PHE A 30 -11.73 -6.39 -18.56
CA PHE A 30 -12.78 -5.39 -18.35
C PHE A 30 -14.20 -5.99 -18.28
N ARG A 31 -14.47 -7.08 -19.02
CA ARG A 31 -15.73 -7.81 -18.95
C ARG A 31 -15.93 -8.58 -17.65
N GLN A 32 -14.85 -8.96 -16.99
CA GLN A 32 -14.89 -9.64 -15.70
C GLN A 32 -15.08 -8.69 -14.51
N LEU A 33 -14.98 -7.35 -14.75
CA LEU A 33 -15.24 -6.37 -13.72
C LEU A 33 -16.73 -6.30 -13.41
N ASP A 34 -17.09 -6.49 -12.17
CA ASP A 34 -18.40 -6.15 -11.67
C ASP A 34 -18.43 -4.63 -11.41
N ILE A 35 -18.91 -3.89 -12.43
CA ILE A 35 -18.94 -2.44 -12.39
C ILE A 35 -20.25 -2.02 -11.77
N GLN A 36 -20.23 -1.89 -10.47
CA GLN A 36 -21.36 -1.40 -9.68
C GLN A 36 -21.25 0.09 -9.40
N THR A 37 -22.33 0.66 -8.94
CA THR A 37 -22.36 1.99 -8.37
C THR A 37 -21.73 1.94 -6.99
N ILE A 38 -20.76 2.83 -6.70
CA ILE A 38 -20.22 2.97 -5.36
C ILE A 38 -21.17 3.86 -4.56
N PHE A 39 -21.76 3.31 -3.52
CA PHE A 39 -22.58 4.07 -2.58
C PHE A 39 -22.25 3.65 -1.16
N SER A 40 -22.43 4.53 -0.22
CA SER A 40 -22.32 4.25 1.19
C SER A 40 -23.66 4.56 1.85
N MET A 41 -24.18 3.58 2.56
CA MET A 41 -25.40 3.70 3.33
C MET A 41 -25.05 3.36 4.78
N ASP A 42 -25.45 4.23 5.69
CA ASP A 42 -25.25 3.98 7.11
C ASP A 42 -26.45 3.15 7.63
N PRO A 43 -26.34 1.84 7.81
CA PRO A 43 -27.30 1.11 8.58
C PRO A 43 -26.98 1.35 10.04
N TYR A 44 -27.88 1.87 10.81
CA TYR A 44 -27.81 1.69 12.24
C TYR A 44 -27.72 0.17 12.50
N ASN A 45 -26.58 -0.25 13.03
CA ASN A 45 -26.19 -1.66 13.10
C ASN A 45 -27.06 -2.47 14.06
N SER A 46 -28.02 -3.22 13.58
CA SER A 46 -28.33 -4.55 14.13
C SER A 46 -29.15 -5.38 13.14
N GLU A 47 -28.93 -6.69 13.16
CA GLU A 47 -29.61 -7.64 12.27
C GLU A 47 -31.04 -8.00 12.73
N ASN A 48 -31.53 -7.45 13.86
CA ASN A 48 -32.84 -7.79 14.44
C ASN A 48 -33.65 -6.54 14.76
N GLU A 49 -34.74 -6.34 14.02
CA GLU A 49 -35.77 -5.34 14.26
C GLU A 49 -36.78 -5.94 15.28
N GLU A 50 -36.92 -5.34 16.48
CA GLU A 50 -37.76 -5.97 17.49
C GLU A 50 -38.97 -5.14 17.90
N ASN A 51 -38.94 -3.80 17.80
CA ASN A 51 -40.00 -2.93 18.30
C ASN A 51 -40.40 -1.83 17.30
N SER A 52 -41.50 -1.17 17.58
CA SER A 52 -41.95 0.01 16.82
C SER A 52 -42.25 1.16 17.79
N VAL A 53 -41.72 2.33 17.47
CA VAL A 53 -42.06 3.57 18.17
C VAL A 53 -43.26 4.20 17.45
N TRP A 54 -44.41 4.28 18.14
CA TRP A 54 -45.63 4.77 17.55
C TRP A 54 -45.65 6.31 17.60
N LEU A 55 -46.07 6.91 16.49
CA LEU A 55 -46.30 8.35 16.39
C LEU A 55 -47.52 8.72 17.23
N THR A 56 -47.33 9.55 18.21
CA THR A 56 -48.37 10.14 19.06
C THR A 56 -48.50 11.62 18.74
N ASP A 57 -49.40 12.37 19.38
CA ASP A 57 -49.70 13.79 19.11
C ASP A 57 -48.49 14.73 19.05
N GLY A 58 -47.31 14.31 19.51
CA GLY A 58 -46.04 15.10 19.45
C GLY A 58 -45.06 14.65 18.38
N GLY A 59 -45.36 13.56 17.64
CA GLY A 59 -44.41 12.97 16.70
C GLY A 59 -43.18 12.36 17.34
N ILE A 60 -42.19 12.00 16.51
CA ILE A 60 -40.87 11.55 16.93
C ILE A 60 -39.88 12.65 16.61
N ASN A 61 -39.09 13.09 17.60
CA ASN A 61 -38.02 14.06 17.44
C ASN A 61 -36.70 13.41 17.87
N LYS A 62 -35.68 13.44 17.01
CA LYS A 62 -34.37 12.84 17.27
C LYS A 62 -33.25 13.75 16.77
N ASP A 63 -32.25 13.96 17.62
CA ASP A 63 -30.98 14.57 17.25
C ASP A 63 -29.95 13.47 16.99
N ILE A 64 -29.30 13.52 15.84
CA ILE A 64 -28.31 12.54 15.43
C ILE A 64 -27.00 13.27 15.14
N LEU A 65 -25.94 12.95 15.87
CA LEU A 65 -24.59 13.42 15.55
C LEU A 65 -24.15 12.74 14.25
N TYR A 66 -24.02 13.56 13.19
CA TYR A 66 -23.76 13.03 11.86
C TYR A 66 -22.27 12.88 11.59
N GLU A 67 -21.83 11.66 11.26
CA GLU A 67 -20.43 11.30 11.12
C GLU A 67 -19.95 11.32 9.66
N SER A 68 -20.77 11.76 8.70
CA SER A 68 -20.39 11.91 7.30
C SER A 68 -20.40 13.38 6.85
N ASP A 69 -19.58 13.70 5.83
CA ASP A 69 -19.48 15.04 5.26
C ASP A 69 -20.65 15.37 4.31
N GLN A 70 -21.33 14.34 3.78
CA GLN A 70 -22.34 14.47 2.73
C GLN A 70 -23.62 13.71 3.07
N LEU A 71 -24.75 14.23 2.61
CA LEU A 71 -26.04 13.57 2.69
C LEU A 71 -26.81 13.78 1.37
N GLU A 72 -27.32 12.69 0.79
CA GLU A 72 -28.10 12.72 -0.45
C GLU A 72 -29.55 12.28 -0.25
N LYS A 73 -29.77 11.27 0.60
CA LYS A 73 -31.08 10.68 0.86
C LYS A 73 -31.17 10.14 2.27
N ILE A 74 -32.41 10.05 2.76
CA ILE A 74 -32.73 9.35 4.00
C ILE A 74 -33.69 8.22 3.67
N TYR A 75 -33.55 7.12 4.37
CA TYR A 75 -34.44 5.96 4.31
C TYR A 75 -34.99 5.69 5.70
N ILE A 76 -36.30 5.55 5.81
CA ILE A 76 -36.99 5.29 7.08
C ILE A 76 -37.86 4.05 6.93
N LEU A 77 -37.79 3.15 7.90
CA LEU A 77 -38.59 1.96 7.95
C LEU A 77 -39.84 2.21 8.81
N PHE A 78 -40.99 2.36 8.13
CA PHE A 78 -42.28 2.58 8.80
C PHE A 78 -42.94 1.26 9.17
N ASP A 79 -43.76 1.32 10.24
CA ASP A 79 -44.64 0.26 10.69
C ASP A 79 -46.06 0.80 10.90
N ALA A 80 -47.09 -0.07 10.79
CA ALA A 80 -48.46 0.32 10.95
C ALA A 80 -49.25 -0.71 11.77
N LYS A 81 -50.15 -0.22 12.62
CA LYS A 81 -51.17 -1.04 13.29
C LYS A 81 -52.27 -1.44 12.31
N GLU A 82 -52.97 -2.52 12.61
CA GLU A 82 -54.08 -3.00 11.79
C GLU A 82 -55.23 -1.97 11.65
N ASP A 83 -55.39 -1.10 12.64
CA ASP A 83 -56.43 -0.06 12.73
C ASP A 83 -55.92 1.34 12.33
N LYS A 84 -54.82 1.42 11.56
CA LYS A 84 -54.27 2.70 11.10
C LYS A 84 -55.31 3.55 10.37
N LYS A 85 -55.30 4.86 10.62
CA LYS A 85 -56.05 5.86 9.87
C LYS A 85 -55.20 6.44 8.74
N GLU A 86 -55.82 6.65 7.57
CA GLU A 86 -55.17 7.39 6.48
C GLU A 86 -54.96 8.86 6.86
N GLY A 87 -53.85 9.44 6.45
CA GLY A 87 -53.47 10.80 6.73
C GLY A 87 -52.12 11.16 6.14
N ALA A 88 -51.71 12.41 6.30
CA ALA A 88 -50.40 12.87 5.86
C ALA A 88 -49.31 12.56 6.89
N VAL A 89 -48.10 12.26 6.40
CA VAL A 89 -46.88 12.12 7.18
C VAL A 89 -45.90 13.20 6.76
N PHE A 90 -45.42 13.94 7.74
CA PHE A 90 -44.46 15.01 7.54
C PHE A 90 -43.13 14.58 8.12
N LEU A 91 -42.09 14.60 7.30
CA LEU A 91 -40.69 14.43 7.71
C LEU A 91 -39.96 15.78 7.62
N TYR A 92 -39.47 16.27 8.74
CA TYR A 92 -38.64 17.47 8.82
C TYR A 92 -37.20 17.05 9.09
N LEU A 93 -36.31 17.55 8.28
CA LEU A 93 -34.87 17.38 8.49
C LEU A 93 -34.23 18.76 8.54
N SER A 94 -33.42 19.00 9.58
CA SER A 94 -32.62 20.23 9.65
C SER A 94 -31.21 19.96 10.14
N ALA A 95 -30.28 20.78 9.64
CA ALA A 95 -28.89 20.91 10.04
C ALA A 95 -28.54 22.41 10.10
N PRO A 96 -27.38 22.82 10.62
CA PRO A 96 -26.99 24.24 10.57
C PRO A 96 -27.07 24.80 9.15
N GLU A 97 -27.87 25.87 8.97
CA GLU A 97 -28.11 26.55 7.69
C GLU A 97 -28.80 25.73 6.59
N LYS A 98 -29.37 24.55 6.91
CA LYS A 98 -30.05 23.67 5.95
C LYS A 98 -31.30 23.08 6.56
N GLU A 99 -32.40 23.08 5.81
CA GLU A 99 -33.63 22.41 6.19
C GLU A 99 -34.36 21.86 4.97
N GLN A 100 -35.07 20.77 5.14
CA GLN A 100 -35.96 20.21 4.13
C GLN A 100 -37.13 19.47 4.76
N THR A 101 -38.30 19.55 4.12
CA THR A 101 -39.52 18.90 4.56
C THR A 101 -40.07 18.06 3.42
N TRP A 102 -40.62 16.89 3.77
CA TRP A 102 -41.38 16.05 2.87
C TRP A 102 -42.75 15.83 3.46
N GLU A 103 -43.74 15.76 2.59
CA GLU A 103 -45.12 15.37 2.87
C GLU A 103 -45.46 14.16 2.03
N LEU A 104 -45.93 13.09 2.66
CA LEU A 104 -46.32 11.84 2.02
C LEU A 104 -47.68 11.39 2.56
N ASP A 105 -48.52 10.80 1.69
CA ASP A 105 -49.72 10.11 2.13
C ASP A 105 -49.33 8.74 2.73
N THR A 106 -49.95 8.36 3.86
CA THR A 106 -49.76 7.03 4.45
C THR A 106 -50.13 5.89 3.50
N ALA A 107 -50.90 6.15 2.46
CA ALA A 107 -51.21 5.19 1.39
C ALA A 107 -50.01 4.92 0.45
N GLU A 108 -49.04 5.82 0.38
CA GLU A 108 -47.79 5.70 -0.43
C GLU A 108 -46.68 4.98 0.32
N LEU A 109 -46.85 4.72 1.62
CA LEU A 109 -45.82 4.07 2.43
C LEU A 109 -45.86 2.54 2.24
N ASN A 110 -44.72 1.95 1.94
CA ASN A 110 -44.51 0.51 1.91
C ASN A 110 -44.07 0.00 3.30
N PHE A 111 -44.98 -0.58 4.05
CA PHE A 111 -44.69 -1.14 5.37
C PHE A 111 -43.84 -2.41 5.24
N GLY A 112 -42.76 -2.49 6.05
CA GLY A 112 -41.80 -3.58 5.96
C GLY A 112 -40.66 -3.35 4.97
N GLU A 113 -40.69 -2.24 4.21
CA GLU A 113 -39.59 -1.77 3.34
C GLU A 113 -39.21 -0.34 3.69
N TYR A 114 -37.95 0.02 3.41
CA TYR A 114 -37.48 1.37 3.65
C TYR A 114 -38.08 2.36 2.65
N THR A 115 -38.76 3.38 3.15
CA THR A 115 -39.26 4.51 2.35
C THR A 115 -38.13 5.50 2.11
N GLU A 116 -37.95 5.93 0.86
CA GLU A 116 -36.89 6.82 0.41
C GLU A 116 -37.34 8.29 0.46
N PHE A 117 -36.49 9.16 1.03
CA PHE A 117 -36.65 10.62 1.08
C PHE A 117 -35.43 11.29 0.44
N PRO A 118 -35.46 11.59 -0.87
CA PRO A 118 -34.36 12.25 -1.56
C PRO A 118 -34.29 13.73 -1.17
N LEU A 119 -33.08 14.24 -0.95
CA LEU A 119 -32.84 15.67 -0.79
C LEU A 119 -32.94 16.37 -2.16
N GLU A 120 -33.48 17.57 -2.20
CA GLU A 120 -33.53 18.40 -3.41
C GLU A 120 -32.12 18.73 -3.92
N GLU A 121 -31.20 19.01 -3.00
CA GLU A 121 -29.78 19.21 -3.27
C GLU A 121 -28.96 18.41 -2.28
N ARG A 122 -27.79 17.92 -2.71
CA ARG A 122 -26.83 17.24 -1.82
C ARG A 122 -26.36 18.22 -0.73
N TRP A 123 -26.49 17.82 0.52
CA TRP A 123 -25.93 18.56 1.63
C TRP A 123 -24.47 18.18 1.84
N ASN A 124 -23.59 19.18 2.02
CA ASN A 124 -22.16 19.02 2.25
C ASN A 124 -21.74 19.72 3.54
N ASN A 125 -20.54 19.41 4.05
CA ASN A 125 -19.96 19.96 5.28
C ASN A 125 -20.78 19.62 6.54
N LEU A 126 -21.29 18.40 6.62
CA LEU A 126 -22.12 17.93 7.75
C LEU A 126 -21.33 17.18 8.83
N TYR A 127 -20.06 16.88 8.60
CA TYR A 127 -19.27 16.08 9.55
C TYR A 127 -19.19 16.72 10.94
N GLY A 128 -19.69 16.01 11.95
CA GLY A 128 -19.74 16.49 13.34
C GLY A 128 -20.89 17.44 13.64
N GLU A 129 -21.79 17.68 12.69
CA GLU A 129 -23.00 18.49 12.91
C GLU A 129 -24.15 17.62 13.45
N ASN A 130 -25.09 18.22 14.19
CA ASN A 130 -26.30 17.56 14.62
C ASN A 130 -27.37 17.66 13.53
N LEU A 131 -27.85 16.51 13.05
CA LEU A 131 -29.05 16.43 12.23
C LEU A 131 -30.27 16.30 13.15
N HIS A 132 -31.20 17.22 13.06
CA HIS A 132 -32.48 17.12 13.73
C HIS A 132 -33.51 16.53 12.80
N ILE A 133 -34.11 15.38 13.19
CA ILE A 133 -35.15 14.68 12.44
C ILE A 133 -36.43 14.73 13.26
N SER A 134 -37.51 15.23 12.65
CA SER A 134 -38.85 15.21 13.22
C SER A 134 -39.84 14.52 12.27
N ILE A 135 -40.59 13.53 12.78
CA ILE A 135 -41.58 12.77 12.02
C ILE A 135 -42.90 12.96 12.71
N VAL A 136 -43.85 13.55 12.00
CA VAL A 136 -45.21 13.81 12.49
C VAL A 136 -46.23 13.16 11.55
N SER A 137 -47.27 12.57 12.11
CA SER A 137 -48.40 12.00 11.33
C SER A 137 -49.70 12.61 11.77
N GLU A 138 -50.57 12.93 10.81
CA GLU A 138 -51.98 13.31 11.08
C GLU A 138 -52.86 12.12 11.36
N GLY A 139 -52.43 10.90 10.97
CA GLY A 139 -53.17 9.65 11.19
C GLY A 139 -52.70 8.90 12.43
N ASP A 140 -53.60 8.21 13.10
CA ASP A 140 -53.28 7.32 14.21
C ASP A 140 -52.78 5.95 13.69
N GLY A 141 -51.94 5.27 14.49
CA GLY A 141 -51.49 3.90 14.23
C GLY A 141 -50.30 3.75 13.31
N LEU A 142 -49.61 4.84 12.97
CA LEU A 142 -48.31 4.83 12.27
C LEU A 142 -47.18 4.82 13.28
N GLY A 143 -46.09 4.12 12.96
CA GLY A 143 -44.87 4.08 13.75
C GLY A 143 -43.63 3.98 12.88
N VAL A 144 -42.47 4.08 13.52
CA VAL A 144 -41.15 3.84 12.92
C VAL A 144 -40.53 2.65 13.64
N LYS A 145 -39.98 1.71 12.89
CA LYS A 145 -39.26 0.56 13.44
C LYS A 145 -38.03 1.02 14.25
N GLU A 146 -37.73 0.29 15.30
CA GLU A 146 -36.64 0.52 16.19
C GLU A 146 -35.74 -0.72 16.26
N TRP A 147 -34.42 -0.49 16.35
CA TRP A 147 -33.44 -1.52 16.58
C TRP A 147 -33.43 -1.94 18.06
N ASN A 148 -32.87 -3.10 18.35
CA ASN A 148 -32.72 -3.64 19.71
C ASN A 148 -32.03 -2.70 20.72
N ASN A 149 -31.25 -1.72 20.22
CA ASN A 149 -30.53 -0.74 21.03
C ASN A 149 -31.36 0.52 21.34
N GLY A 150 -32.61 0.60 20.92
CA GLY A 150 -33.46 1.79 21.09
C GLY A 150 -33.23 2.88 20.06
N GLU A 151 -32.60 2.59 18.94
CA GLU A 151 -32.39 3.54 17.84
C GLU A 151 -33.37 3.28 16.70
N LEU A 152 -33.86 4.36 16.08
CA LEU A 152 -34.80 4.27 14.96
C LEU A 152 -34.14 3.62 13.74
N CYS A 153 -34.91 2.85 12.98
CA CYS A 153 -34.47 2.26 11.71
C CYS A 153 -34.42 3.33 10.61
N ILE A 154 -33.40 4.16 10.68
CA ILE A 154 -33.10 5.22 9.73
C ILE A 154 -31.78 4.89 9.04
N ARG A 155 -31.69 5.08 7.73
CA ARG A 155 -30.47 4.93 6.94
C ARG A 155 -30.18 6.21 6.18
N PHE A 156 -28.91 6.56 6.08
CA PHE A 156 -28.41 7.74 5.38
C PHE A 156 -27.60 7.34 4.16
N LEU A 157 -27.99 7.80 2.98
CA LEU A 157 -27.16 7.70 1.78
C LEU A 157 -26.33 8.95 1.66
N TYR A 158 -25.03 8.82 1.83
CA TYR A 158 -24.12 9.96 1.92
C TYR A 158 -23.14 10.07 0.76
N THR A 159 -23.03 9.06 -0.11
CA THR A 159 -22.21 9.15 -1.30
C THR A 159 -22.72 8.19 -2.36
N HIS A 160 -22.74 8.68 -3.59
CA HIS A 160 -23.16 7.89 -4.74
C HIS A 160 -22.28 8.25 -5.94
N ILE A 161 -21.48 7.30 -6.41
CA ILE A 161 -20.71 7.46 -7.63
C ILE A 161 -21.40 6.67 -8.75
N PRO A 162 -21.93 7.35 -9.78
CA PRO A 162 -22.69 6.69 -10.83
C PRO A 162 -21.83 5.71 -11.62
N ARG A 163 -22.37 4.58 -12.01
CA ARG A 163 -21.71 3.57 -12.86
C ARG A 163 -21.06 4.17 -14.10
N LYS A 164 -21.70 5.17 -14.74
CA LYS A 164 -21.14 5.86 -15.91
C LYS A 164 -19.82 6.58 -15.60
N ALA A 165 -19.71 7.23 -14.44
CA ALA A 165 -18.47 7.92 -14.03
C ALA A 165 -17.34 6.91 -13.76
N ILE A 166 -17.66 5.80 -13.12
CA ILE A 166 -16.71 4.70 -12.87
C ILE A 166 -16.23 4.11 -14.19
N LEU A 167 -17.14 3.82 -15.12
CA LEU A 167 -16.79 3.32 -16.47
C LEU A 167 -15.86 4.28 -17.21
N LEU A 168 -16.15 5.58 -17.19
CA LEU A 168 -15.31 6.60 -17.81
C LEU A 168 -13.92 6.66 -17.15
N PHE A 169 -13.86 6.58 -15.82
CA PHE A 169 -12.59 6.55 -15.10
C PHE A 169 -11.75 5.32 -15.48
N LEU A 170 -12.33 4.11 -15.42
CA LEU A 170 -11.63 2.87 -15.77
C LEU A 170 -11.20 2.83 -17.25
N ALA A 171 -12.04 3.31 -18.16
CA ALA A 171 -11.70 3.43 -19.58
C ALA A 171 -10.57 4.46 -19.79
N GLY A 172 -10.66 5.63 -19.15
CA GLY A 172 -9.62 6.65 -19.20
C GLY A 172 -8.28 6.15 -18.64
N MET A 173 -8.30 5.47 -17.51
CA MET A 173 -7.14 4.81 -16.91
C MET A 173 -6.51 3.82 -17.90
N THR A 174 -7.33 2.96 -18.53
CA THR A 174 -6.87 1.98 -19.52
C THR A 174 -6.16 2.64 -20.68
N VAL A 175 -6.79 3.66 -21.29
CA VAL A 175 -6.23 4.40 -22.42
C VAL A 175 -4.92 5.10 -22.03
N CYS A 176 -4.89 5.75 -20.86
CA CYS A 176 -3.69 6.44 -20.37
C CYS A 176 -2.53 5.47 -20.14
N VAL A 177 -2.76 4.36 -19.42
CA VAL A 177 -1.70 3.40 -19.06
C VAL A 177 -1.19 2.66 -20.30
N LEU A 178 -2.07 2.09 -21.12
CA LEU A 178 -1.65 1.39 -22.34
C LEU A 178 -1.07 2.35 -23.37
N GLY A 179 -1.71 3.49 -23.63
CA GLY A 179 -1.23 4.49 -24.55
C GLY A 179 0.16 5.01 -24.18
N CYS A 180 0.35 5.38 -22.90
CA CYS A 180 1.65 5.82 -22.40
C CYS A 180 2.71 4.72 -22.52
N SER A 181 2.42 3.49 -22.11
CA SER A 181 3.37 2.37 -22.16
C SER A 181 3.79 2.03 -23.60
N ILE A 182 2.85 2.03 -24.54
CA ILE A 182 3.13 1.81 -25.97
C ILE A 182 3.94 2.99 -26.57
N CYS A 183 3.60 4.22 -26.22
CA CYS A 183 4.36 5.40 -26.65
C CYS A 183 5.79 5.35 -26.13
N LEU A 184 5.97 5.11 -24.83
CA LEU A 184 7.29 5.01 -24.21
C LEU A 184 8.14 3.87 -24.79
N ALA A 185 7.52 2.76 -25.18
CA ALA A 185 8.21 1.66 -25.85
C ALA A 185 8.90 2.14 -27.13
N ARG A 186 8.26 3.02 -27.90
CA ARG A 186 8.73 3.53 -29.20
C ARG A 186 9.60 4.78 -29.13
N LEU A 187 9.47 5.59 -28.09
CA LEU A 187 10.28 6.79 -27.93
C LEU A 187 11.77 6.43 -27.76
N LYS A 188 12.65 7.24 -28.37
CA LYS A 188 14.11 7.07 -28.24
C LYS A 188 14.68 7.71 -26.96
N TRP A 189 13.87 7.81 -25.93
CA TRP A 189 14.30 8.35 -24.64
C TRP A 189 15.16 7.35 -23.89
N ARG A 190 15.95 7.85 -22.94
CA ARG A 190 16.74 7.01 -22.02
C ARG A 190 15.79 6.17 -21.16
N LEU A 191 16.23 4.94 -20.83
CA LEU A 191 15.42 3.97 -20.09
C LEU A 191 14.93 4.55 -18.75
N GLU A 192 15.80 5.28 -18.06
CA GLU A 192 15.51 5.87 -16.74
C GLU A 192 14.33 6.86 -16.83
N ILE A 193 14.29 7.70 -17.86
CA ILE A 193 13.21 8.68 -18.07
C ILE A 193 11.90 7.97 -18.36
N LYS A 194 11.93 6.94 -19.22
CA LYS A 194 10.73 6.14 -19.53
C LYS A 194 10.14 5.50 -18.28
N VAL A 195 11.01 4.93 -17.42
CA VAL A 195 10.58 4.31 -16.17
C VAL A 195 10.00 5.34 -15.22
N CYS A 196 10.64 6.48 -15.05
CA CYS A 196 10.14 7.56 -14.21
C CYS A 196 8.72 7.98 -14.62
N VAL A 197 8.49 8.22 -15.94
CA VAL A 197 7.19 8.65 -16.46
C VAL A 197 6.13 7.57 -16.23
N LEU A 198 6.44 6.30 -16.58
CA LEU A 198 5.46 5.22 -16.43
C LEU A 198 5.15 4.92 -14.97
N ALA A 199 6.17 4.91 -14.10
CA ALA A 199 5.98 4.65 -12.66
C ALA A 199 5.16 5.75 -11.98
N MET A 200 5.39 7.03 -12.35
CA MET A 200 4.57 8.13 -11.85
C MET A 200 3.12 8.02 -12.30
N LEU A 201 2.87 7.72 -13.58
CA LEU A 201 1.51 7.57 -14.11
C LEU A 201 0.76 6.42 -13.41
N ILE A 202 1.35 5.23 -13.38
CA ILE A 202 0.74 4.05 -12.78
C ILE A 202 0.61 4.24 -11.26
N GLY A 203 1.63 4.80 -10.61
CA GLY A 203 1.62 5.09 -9.18
C GLY A 203 0.47 6.01 -8.76
N VAL A 204 0.11 7.00 -9.58
CA VAL A 204 -1.07 7.84 -9.33
C VAL A 204 -2.35 7.01 -9.32
N PHE A 205 -2.53 6.05 -10.25
CA PHE A 205 -3.70 5.18 -10.24
C PHE A 205 -3.73 4.24 -9.03
N TYR A 206 -2.58 3.68 -8.61
CA TYR A 206 -2.50 2.93 -7.36
C TYR A 206 -2.84 3.80 -6.14
N LEU A 207 -2.34 5.05 -6.10
CA LEU A 207 -2.63 5.99 -5.03
C LEU A 207 -4.13 6.32 -4.92
N LEU A 208 -4.83 6.40 -6.05
CA LEU A 208 -6.27 6.70 -6.11
C LEU A 208 -7.13 5.49 -5.80
N LEU A 209 -6.72 4.27 -6.25
CA LEU A 209 -7.53 3.07 -6.13
C LEU A 209 -7.27 2.27 -4.85
N ILE A 210 -6.14 2.44 -4.18
CA ILE A 210 -5.91 1.79 -2.88
C ILE A 210 -6.37 2.75 -1.78
N PRO A 211 -7.44 2.42 -1.03
CA PRO A 211 -7.91 3.25 0.08
C PRO A 211 -6.86 3.41 1.19
N TYR A 212 -7.05 4.40 2.06
CA TYR A 212 -6.34 4.46 3.33
C TYR A 212 -6.81 3.28 4.19
N SER A 213 -5.90 2.61 4.87
CA SER A 213 -6.09 1.38 5.65
C SER A 213 -5.99 0.06 4.89
N GLU A 214 -5.83 0.07 3.57
CA GLU A 214 -5.72 -1.14 2.75
C GLU A 214 -4.28 -1.62 2.53
N SER A 215 -3.30 -0.92 3.05
CA SER A 215 -1.93 -1.46 3.16
C SER A 215 -1.68 -1.92 4.59
N PRO A 216 -0.89 -2.98 4.80
CA PRO A 216 -0.65 -3.51 6.13
C PRO A 216 -0.10 -2.47 7.12
N ASP A 217 -0.72 -2.39 8.27
CA ASP A 217 -0.35 -1.49 9.37
C ASP A 217 -0.40 0.02 9.03
N ASP A 218 -1.11 0.42 7.97
CA ASP A 218 -1.15 1.82 7.49
C ASP A 218 -1.48 2.82 8.61
N MET A 219 -2.42 2.48 9.50
CA MET A 219 -2.82 3.37 10.60
C MET A 219 -1.71 3.54 11.65
N PHE A 220 -0.97 2.49 11.96
CA PHE A 220 0.18 2.55 12.88
C PHE A 220 1.35 3.30 12.23
N HIS A 221 1.59 3.07 10.94
CA HIS A 221 2.57 3.82 10.17
C HIS A 221 2.22 5.30 10.09
N PHE A 222 0.94 5.65 9.90
CA PHE A 222 0.53 7.06 9.86
C PHE A 222 0.74 7.78 11.18
N ARG A 223 0.43 7.15 12.32
CA ARG A 223 0.73 7.72 13.64
C ARG A 223 2.21 8.02 13.81
N ARG A 224 3.08 7.10 13.40
CA ARG A 224 4.54 7.30 13.41
C ARG A 224 4.99 8.43 12.48
N ILE A 225 4.44 8.49 11.25
CA ILE A 225 4.69 9.56 10.27
C ILE A 225 4.26 10.91 10.84
N PHE A 226 3.08 10.96 11.46
CA PHE A 226 2.54 12.17 12.05
C PHE A 226 3.44 12.67 13.19
N GLU A 227 3.89 11.78 14.08
CA GLU A 227 4.88 12.08 15.12
C GLU A 227 6.16 12.69 14.53
N ILE A 228 6.75 12.05 13.50
CA ILE A 228 7.98 12.54 12.85
C ILE A 228 7.72 13.90 12.18
N SER A 229 6.56 14.10 11.58
CA SER A 229 6.17 15.38 10.95
C SER A 229 6.03 16.53 11.94
N GLN A 230 5.93 16.23 13.24
CA GLN A 230 5.94 17.20 14.35
C GLN A 230 7.34 17.39 14.98
N GLY A 231 8.37 16.71 14.45
CA GLY A 231 9.72 16.71 14.98
C GLY A 231 10.02 15.62 16.03
N GLY A 232 9.07 14.71 16.30
CA GLY A 232 9.25 13.57 17.20
C GLY A 232 10.09 12.46 16.56
N LEU A 233 11.40 12.50 16.69
CA LEU A 233 12.29 11.50 16.09
C LEU A 233 12.30 10.17 16.88
N LEU A 234 12.14 10.23 18.19
CA LEU A 234 12.09 9.08 19.08
C LEU A 234 10.73 9.03 19.79
N SER A 235 10.03 7.92 19.66
CA SER A 235 8.77 7.66 20.36
C SER A 235 9.00 7.47 21.86
N LYS A 236 7.94 7.54 22.66
CA LYS A 236 8.01 7.43 24.10
C LYS A 236 7.53 6.04 24.56
N ALA A 237 8.04 5.57 25.68
CA ALA A 237 7.49 4.42 26.40
C ALA A 237 6.57 4.91 27.51
N VAL A 238 5.51 4.16 27.80
CA VAL A 238 4.68 4.44 29.00
C VAL A 238 5.45 3.95 30.22
N PRO A 239 5.69 4.80 31.23
CA PRO A 239 6.34 4.38 32.46
C PRO A 239 5.58 3.22 33.12
N GLY A 240 6.28 2.12 33.41
CA GLY A 240 5.72 0.93 34.06
C GLY A 240 4.96 -0.03 33.14
N GLN A 241 4.85 0.26 31.84
CA GLN A 241 4.30 -0.66 30.83
C GLN A 241 5.37 -1.01 29.80
N THR A 242 5.86 -2.24 29.86
CA THR A 242 6.75 -2.77 28.81
C THR A 242 5.96 -2.94 27.51
N GLY A 243 6.56 -2.57 26.40
CA GLY A 243 5.97 -2.75 25.07
C GLY A 243 4.99 -1.67 24.57
N ALA A 244 4.70 -0.66 25.39
CA ALA A 244 3.80 0.44 24.99
C ALA A 244 4.58 1.60 24.36
N GLY A 245 5.07 1.42 23.12
CA GLY A 245 5.66 2.50 22.33
C GLY A 245 4.59 3.38 21.69
N GLY A 246 4.75 4.71 21.76
CA GLY A 246 3.80 5.67 21.19
C GLY A 246 4.16 7.13 21.48
N ASN A 247 3.21 8.01 21.37
CA ASN A 247 3.35 9.43 21.76
C ASN A 247 1.98 10.06 22.05
N LEU A 248 1.99 11.26 22.62
CA LEU A 248 0.80 12.10 22.70
C LEU A 248 0.54 12.69 21.31
N LEU A 249 -0.55 12.29 20.67
CA LEU A 249 -0.94 12.71 19.35
C LEU A 249 -2.39 13.24 19.35
N PRO A 250 -2.74 14.10 18.36
CA PRO A 250 -4.12 14.50 18.14
C PRO A 250 -5.04 13.31 17.89
N GLY A 251 -6.31 13.43 18.26
CA GLY A 251 -7.34 12.44 17.99
C GLY A 251 -7.66 12.28 16.51
N ASN A 252 -8.40 11.23 16.20
CA ASN A 252 -8.96 10.89 14.90
C ASN A 252 -7.94 10.76 13.74
N LEU A 253 -6.70 10.32 14.01
CA LEU A 253 -5.72 10.10 12.94
C LEU A 253 -6.06 8.90 12.02
N ASN A 254 -6.98 8.04 12.43
CA ASN A 254 -7.49 6.95 11.60
C ASN A 254 -8.67 7.34 10.70
N ALA A 255 -9.14 8.60 10.76
CA ALA A 255 -10.31 9.07 10.01
C ALA A 255 -11.58 8.25 10.27
N ASN A 256 -11.78 7.74 11.50
CA ASN A 256 -12.87 6.83 11.89
C ASN A 256 -12.91 5.51 11.08
N LEU A 257 -11.84 5.18 10.37
CA LEU A 257 -11.72 3.94 9.60
C LEU A 257 -11.14 2.81 10.44
N LYS A 258 -11.39 1.58 10.00
CA LYS A 258 -10.73 0.36 10.48
C LYS A 258 -9.74 -0.13 9.42
N GLU A 259 -8.80 -0.98 9.78
CA GLU A 259 -7.94 -1.64 8.81
C GLU A 259 -8.79 -2.55 7.91
N GLY A 260 -8.57 -2.48 6.58
CA GLY A 260 -9.39 -3.18 5.60
C GLY A 260 -10.69 -2.47 5.21
N SER A 261 -10.79 -1.14 5.40
CA SER A 261 -11.98 -0.36 5.00
C SER A 261 -12.01 -0.08 3.49
N GLY A 262 -13.03 -0.57 2.79
CA GLY A 262 -13.23 -0.33 1.36
C GLY A 262 -13.66 1.10 1.01
N TYR A 263 -14.03 1.31 -0.26
CA TYR A 263 -14.37 2.66 -0.78
C TYR A 263 -15.54 3.30 -0.06
N ALA A 264 -16.58 2.54 0.27
CA ALA A 264 -17.76 3.06 0.94
C ALA A 264 -17.41 3.75 2.27
N GLU A 265 -16.62 3.07 3.11
CA GLU A 265 -16.21 3.60 4.41
C GLU A 265 -15.29 4.83 4.26
N VAL A 266 -14.38 4.81 3.27
CA VAL A 266 -13.48 5.95 3.00
C VAL A 266 -14.27 7.17 2.52
N LEU A 267 -15.26 6.98 1.66
CA LEU A 267 -16.11 8.05 1.16
C LEU A 267 -17.02 8.63 2.26
N LYS A 268 -17.53 7.78 3.16
CA LYS A 268 -18.25 8.20 4.36
C LYS A 268 -17.42 9.18 5.20
N ASN A 269 -16.14 8.89 5.34
CA ASN A 269 -15.23 9.62 6.22
C ASN A 269 -14.36 10.65 5.48
N ILE A 270 -14.75 11.10 4.27
CA ILE A 270 -13.94 12.01 3.45
C ILE A 270 -13.73 13.37 4.12
N GLY A 271 -14.66 13.78 4.98
CA GLY A 271 -14.62 15.02 5.77
C GLY A 271 -13.84 14.90 7.09
N ALA A 272 -13.45 13.69 7.51
CA ALA A 272 -12.81 13.45 8.80
C ALA A 272 -11.58 14.33 9.02
N ARG A 273 -11.51 14.99 10.18
CA ARG A 273 -10.47 15.95 10.54
C ARG A 273 -9.65 15.49 11.72
N VAL A 274 -8.41 15.96 11.76
CA VAL A 274 -7.52 15.80 12.92
C VAL A 274 -8.07 16.63 14.08
N GLU A 275 -8.34 16.01 15.21
CA GLU A 275 -8.83 16.65 16.43
C GLU A 275 -7.67 17.30 17.20
N ARG A 276 -7.22 18.48 16.76
CA ARG A 276 -6.02 19.15 17.30
C ARG A 276 -6.10 19.45 18.80
N ASN A 277 -7.30 19.67 19.33
CA ASN A 277 -7.54 20.02 20.73
C ASN A 277 -7.71 18.77 21.62
N ASN A 278 -7.95 17.60 21.04
CA ASN A 278 -8.08 16.32 21.72
C ASN A 278 -6.75 15.56 21.62
N ILE A 279 -5.81 15.87 22.52
CA ILE A 279 -4.49 15.22 22.54
C ILE A 279 -4.52 14.08 23.53
N GLY A 280 -4.31 12.86 23.04
CA GLY A 280 -4.29 11.64 23.82
C GLY A 280 -3.09 10.76 23.56
N TRP A 281 -2.88 9.76 24.41
CA TRP A 281 -1.87 8.74 24.17
C TRP A 281 -2.28 7.86 22.98
N SER A 282 -1.42 7.81 21.97
CA SER A 282 -1.60 6.97 20.79
C SER A 282 -0.49 5.92 20.74
N SER A 283 -0.88 4.65 20.85
CA SER A 283 0.06 3.51 20.79
C SER A 283 0.30 3.09 19.34
N PHE A 284 1.57 2.84 19.00
CA PHE A 284 2.04 2.29 17.73
C PHE A 284 3.36 1.54 17.93
N SER A 285 3.42 0.66 18.93
CA SER A 285 4.63 -0.04 19.39
C SER A 285 5.38 -0.75 18.24
N ASN A 286 4.65 -1.37 17.29
CA ASN A 286 5.21 -2.05 16.13
C ASN A 286 6.00 -1.09 15.21
N THR A 287 5.51 0.14 15.01
CA THR A 287 6.14 1.12 14.11
C THR A 287 7.10 2.09 14.84
N ALA A 288 6.98 2.21 16.15
CA ALA A 288 7.92 2.97 17.00
C ALA A 288 9.36 2.40 16.97
N LEU A 289 9.50 1.10 16.67
CA LEU A 289 10.79 0.41 16.54
C LEU A 289 11.58 0.86 15.31
N TYR A 290 10.91 1.34 14.26
CA TYR A 290 11.58 1.75 13.03
C TYR A 290 12.24 3.12 13.18
N ALA A 291 13.47 3.23 12.68
CA ALA A 291 14.17 4.51 12.62
C ALA A 291 13.47 5.48 11.64
N PRO A 292 13.49 6.80 11.92
CA PRO A 292 12.77 7.79 11.12
C PRO A 292 13.17 7.83 9.64
N ILE A 293 14.36 7.35 9.29
CA ILE A 293 14.95 7.50 7.95
C ILE A 293 14.02 6.98 6.83
N ALA A 294 13.36 5.84 7.05
CA ALA A 294 12.47 5.25 6.05
C ALA A 294 11.11 5.98 5.93
N TYR A 295 10.80 6.85 6.88
CA TYR A 295 9.56 7.64 6.89
C TYR A 295 9.76 9.10 6.43
N ILE A 296 11.01 9.53 6.18
CA ILE A 296 11.28 10.93 5.79
C ILE A 296 10.39 11.43 4.65
N PRO A 297 10.23 10.69 3.53
CA PRO A 297 9.37 11.16 2.44
C PRO A 297 7.92 11.39 2.89
N GLN A 298 7.32 10.40 3.54
CA GLN A 298 5.93 10.46 4.01
C GLN A 298 5.75 11.57 5.04
N ALA A 299 6.68 11.69 6.00
CA ALA A 299 6.63 12.72 7.04
C ALA A 299 6.79 14.14 6.46
N THR A 300 7.59 14.30 5.40
CA THR A 300 7.69 15.56 4.66
C THR A 300 6.35 15.91 4.00
N GLY A 301 5.69 14.93 3.39
CA GLY A 301 4.34 15.09 2.82
C GLY A 301 3.31 15.46 3.89
N ALA A 302 3.30 14.76 5.04
CA ALA A 302 2.42 15.08 6.17
C ALA A 302 2.68 16.48 6.73
N TRP A 303 3.94 16.84 6.92
CA TRP A 303 4.33 18.18 7.37
C TRP A 303 3.82 19.27 6.43
N LEU A 304 4.03 19.12 5.14
CA LEU A 304 3.56 20.06 4.13
C LEU A 304 2.03 20.17 4.12
N ALA A 305 1.32 19.04 4.11
CA ALA A 305 -0.14 19.00 4.08
C ALA A 305 -0.77 19.72 5.28
N ARG A 306 -0.23 19.52 6.47
CA ARG A 306 -0.70 20.13 7.72
C ARG A 306 -0.58 21.66 7.77
N LEU A 307 0.15 22.27 6.84
CA LEU A 307 0.24 23.74 6.73
C LEU A 307 -1.05 24.34 6.16
N PHE A 308 -1.86 23.57 5.43
CA PHE A 308 -3.05 24.10 4.73
C PHE A 308 -4.33 23.26 4.94
N THR A 309 -4.25 22.08 5.56
CA THR A 309 -5.42 21.24 5.83
C THR A 309 -5.30 20.47 7.15
N ASP A 310 -6.44 20.13 7.74
CA ASP A 310 -6.59 19.19 8.85
C ASP A 310 -7.44 17.96 8.46
N LYS A 311 -7.90 17.86 7.20
CA LYS A 311 -8.57 16.65 6.68
C LYS A 311 -7.59 15.49 6.64
N VAL A 312 -7.88 14.42 7.42
CA VAL A 312 -6.97 13.28 7.62
C VAL A 312 -6.64 12.59 6.29
N LEU A 313 -7.65 12.28 5.49
CA LEU A 313 -7.48 11.58 4.21
C LEU A 313 -6.62 12.38 3.22
N LEU A 314 -6.70 13.71 3.23
CA LEU A 314 -5.85 14.54 2.39
C LEU A 314 -4.40 14.55 2.87
N ILE A 315 -4.17 14.60 4.20
CA ILE A 315 -2.82 14.50 4.77
C ILE A 315 -2.20 13.14 4.42
N VAL A 316 -2.95 12.06 4.57
CA VAL A 316 -2.53 10.69 4.20
C VAL A 316 -2.19 10.60 2.72
N THR A 317 -3.06 11.10 1.84
CA THR A 317 -2.87 11.06 0.38
C THR A 317 -1.59 11.80 -0.03
N ILE A 318 -1.34 12.98 0.53
CA ILE A 318 -0.12 13.76 0.25
C ILE A 318 1.12 13.03 0.81
N SER A 319 1.03 12.40 1.98
CA SER A 319 2.12 11.60 2.56
C SER A 319 2.48 10.42 1.64
N ARG A 320 1.49 9.69 1.15
CA ARG A 320 1.64 8.58 0.20
C ARG A 320 2.18 9.04 -1.16
N PHE A 321 1.77 10.22 -1.63
CA PHE A 321 2.30 10.83 -2.86
C PHE A 321 3.80 11.12 -2.74
N PHE A 322 4.27 11.64 -1.60
CA PHE A 322 5.69 11.84 -1.35
C PHE A 322 6.47 10.52 -1.25
N ALA A 323 5.89 9.47 -0.68
CA ALA A 323 6.46 8.12 -0.70
C ALA A 323 6.66 7.63 -2.14
N MET A 324 5.62 7.77 -2.98
CA MET A 324 5.63 7.42 -4.40
C MET A 324 6.74 8.15 -5.17
N ILE A 325 6.85 9.47 -4.98
CA ILE A 325 7.91 10.26 -5.62
C ILE A 325 9.30 9.73 -5.21
N ALA A 326 9.53 9.54 -3.91
CA ALA A 326 10.81 9.06 -3.40
C ALA A 326 11.16 7.67 -3.96
N SER A 327 10.20 6.73 -3.94
CA SER A 327 10.36 5.38 -4.50
C SER A 327 10.67 5.43 -6.00
N THR A 328 9.94 6.25 -6.77
CA THR A 328 10.15 6.42 -8.22
C THR A 328 11.52 7.01 -8.52
N VAL A 329 11.94 8.06 -7.78
CA VAL A 329 13.26 8.69 -7.96
C VAL A 329 14.39 7.70 -7.65
N MET A 330 14.30 6.98 -6.53
CA MET A 330 15.31 5.98 -6.14
C MET A 330 15.40 4.83 -7.14
N THR A 331 14.27 4.33 -7.65
CA THR A 331 14.21 3.30 -8.70
C THR A 331 14.82 3.80 -10.01
N THR A 332 14.51 5.03 -10.40
CA THR A 332 15.09 5.68 -11.58
C THR A 332 16.61 5.80 -11.47
N LEU A 333 17.12 6.24 -10.31
CA LEU A 333 18.55 6.30 -10.02
C LEU A 333 19.19 4.91 -9.97
N ALA A 334 18.48 3.90 -9.45
CA ALA A 334 18.97 2.52 -9.47
C ALA A 334 19.21 2.03 -10.90
N ILE A 335 18.26 2.26 -11.81
CA ILE A 335 18.40 1.94 -13.24
C ILE A 335 19.53 2.76 -13.89
N TYR A 336 19.67 4.04 -13.52
CA TYR A 336 20.75 4.88 -14.03
C TYR A 336 22.13 4.31 -13.67
N PHE A 337 22.33 3.96 -12.40
CA PHE A 337 23.63 3.45 -11.92
C PHE A 337 23.86 1.98 -12.26
N MET A 338 22.85 1.18 -12.50
CA MET A 338 23.03 -0.25 -12.79
C MET A 338 23.84 -0.47 -14.07
N PRO A 339 25.01 -1.11 -14.02
CA PRO A 339 25.90 -1.26 -15.17
C PRO A 339 25.45 -2.34 -16.16
N PHE A 340 24.54 -3.24 -15.76
CA PHE A 340 24.00 -4.34 -16.56
C PHE A 340 22.62 -4.76 -16.02
N LYS A 341 21.88 -5.59 -16.77
CA LYS A 341 20.60 -6.17 -16.31
C LYS A 341 19.56 -5.15 -15.81
N LYS A 342 19.54 -3.94 -16.37
CA LYS A 342 18.62 -2.85 -16.01
C LYS A 342 17.15 -3.26 -16.09
N TYR A 343 16.81 -4.18 -17.00
CA TYR A 343 15.45 -4.70 -17.16
C TYR A 343 14.95 -5.56 -15.99
N ILE A 344 15.86 -6.10 -15.15
CA ILE A 344 15.48 -6.77 -13.90
C ILE A 344 14.87 -5.74 -12.93
N ILE A 345 15.54 -4.59 -12.75
CA ILE A 345 15.01 -3.51 -11.90
C ILE A 345 13.68 -2.99 -12.46
N LEU A 346 13.61 -2.83 -13.78
CA LEU A 346 12.38 -2.41 -14.45
C LEU A 346 11.24 -3.38 -14.16
N LEU A 347 11.43 -4.69 -14.31
CA LEU A 347 10.40 -5.69 -14.03
C LEU A 347 9.98 -5.65 -12.55
N VAL A 348 10.96 -5.66 -11.63
CA VAL A 348 10.71 -5.68 -10.18
C VAL A 348 9.91 -4.44 -9.75
N ALA A 349 10.23 -3.26 -10.31
CA ALA A 349 9.57 -2.01 -9.96
C ALA A 349 8.08 -1.96 -10.37
N PHE A 350 7.65 -2.78 -11.33
CA PHE A 350 6.26 -2.83 -11.78
C PHE A 350 5.52 -4.11 -11.37
N ILE A 351 6.13 -4.95 -10.52
CA ILE A 351 5.39 -6.02 -9.86
C ILE A 351 4.28 -5.38 -8.99
N PRO A 352 3.02 -5.86 -9.05
CA PRO A 352 1.89 -5.20 -8.39
C PRO A 352 2.13 -4.88 -6.91
N VAL A 353 2.70 -5.80 -6.15
CA VAL A 353 3.00 -5.57 -4.73
C VAL A 353 4.09 -4.49 -4.52
N PHE A 354 5.08 -4.37 -5.41
CA PHE A 354 6.04 -3.26 -5.34
C PHE A 354 5.34 -1.91 -5.55
N MET A 355 4.42 -1.84 -6.52
CA MET A 355 3.66 -0.62 -6.82
C MET A 355 2.71 -0.25 -5.66
N GLN A 356 2.06 -1.23 -5.04
CA GLN A 356 1.26 -1.00 -3.82
C GLN A 356 2.13 -0.43 -2.70
N GLU A 357 3.26 -1.08 -2.41
CA GLU A 357 4.17 -0.61 -1.36
C GLU A 357 4.74 0.79 -1.67
N ALA A 358 5.02 1.10 -2.95
CA ALA A 358 5.53 2.41 -3.34
C ALA A 358 4.57 3.56 -3.01
N VAL A 359 3.26 3.30 -2.94
CA VAL A 359 2.22 4.27 -2.56
C VAL A 359 1.70 4.06 -1.15
N SER A 360 2.30 3.21 -0.32
CA SER A 360 1.89 2.95 1.07
C SER A 360 2.53 3.92 2.06
N LEU A 361 1.98 3.95 3.28
CA LEU A 361 2.58 4.65 4.41
C LEU A 361 3.72 3.84 5.05
N GLY A 362 3.80 2.54 4.72
CA GLY A 362 4.80 1.63 5.25
C GLY A 362 6.23 1.99 4.88
N THR A 363 7.18 1.48 5.67
CA THR A 363 8.62 1.65 5.38
C THR A 363 9.06 0.99 4.09
N ASP A 364 8.32 -0.01 3.60
CA ASP A 364 8.66 -0.79 2.41
C ASP A 364 8.63 0.05 1.13
N SER A 365 7.85 1.16 1.11
CA SER A 365 7.88 2.17 0.03
C SER A 365 9.28 2.74 -0.21
N PHE A 366 10.00 3.02 0.86
CA PHE A 366 11.39 3.52 0.80
C PHE A 366 12.38 2.36 0.62
N VAL A 367 12.25 1.30 1.43
CA VAL A 367 13.23 0.21 1.53
C VAL A 367 13.43 -0.51 0.20
N ASN A 368 12.36 -0.91 -0.50
CA ASN A 368 12.44 -1.67 -1.75
C ASN A 368 13.23 -0.91 -2.84
N ALA A 369 12.96 0.37 -3.00
CA ALA A 369 13.64 1.22 -3.99
C ALA A 369 15.06 1.58 -3.56
N PHE A 370 15.26 1.90 -2.28
CA PHE A 370 16.54 2.29 -1.73
C PHE A 370 17.59 1.15 -1.78
N LEU A 371 17.18 -0.08 -1.46
CA LEU A 371 18.08 -1.23 -1.52
C LEU A 371 18.48 -1.54 -2.97
N SER A 372 17.57 -1.39 -3.92
CA SER A 372 17.89 -1.50 -5.36
C SER A 372 18.89 -0.43 -5.79
N LEU A 373 18.75 0.81 -5.30
CA LEU A 373 19.68 1.90 -5.54
C LEU A 373 21.07 1.62 -4.91
N TYR A 374 21.09 1.14 -3.67
CA TYR A 374 22.33 0.78 -2.98
C TYR A 374 23.13 -0.28 -3.73
N ILE A 375 22.47 -1.38 -4.11
CA ILE A 375 23.09 -2.48 -4.89
C ILE A 375 23.64 -1.93 -6.21
N SER A 376 22.82 -1.18 -6.95
CA SER A 376 23.18 -0.61 -8.25
C SER A 376 24.37 0.34 -8.15
N TYR A 377 24.42 1.17 -7.11
CA TYR A 377 25.51 2.13 -6.91
C TYR A 377 26.84 1.43 -6.59
N ILE A 378 26.84 0.39 -5.75
CA ILE A 378 28.06 -0.39 -5.47
C ILE A 378 28.56 -1.09 -6.74
N LEU A 379 27.66 -1.70 -7.52
CA LEU A 379 28.02 -2.33 -8.79
C LEU A 379 28.52 -1.31 -9.83
N TYR A 380 27.93 -0.11 -9.86
CA TYR A 380 28.43 0.99 -10.70
C TYR A 380 29.88 1.34 -10.38
N LEU A 381 30.22 1.50 -9.10
CA LEU A 381 31.59 1.84 -8.69
C LEU A 381 32.59 0.73 -9.08
N LEU A 382 32.17 -0.53 -8.99
CA LEU A 382 33.00 -1.68 -9.38
C LEU A 382 33.24 -1.72 -10.90
N TYR A 383 32.16 -1.65 -11.71
CA TYR A 383 32.25 -1.93 -13.16
C TYR A 383 32.68 -0.72 -13.99
N GLU A 384 32.51 0.48 -13.48
CA GLU A 384 33.00 1.70 -14.14
C GLU A 384 34.39 2.12 -13.64
N ASN A 385 35.06 1.29 -12.84
CA ASN A 385 36.41 1.55 -12.29
C ASN A 385 36.55 2.96 -11.72
N LYS A 386 35.56 3.43 -10.97
CA LYS A 386 35.53 4.80 -10.47
C LYS A 386 36.54 4.99 -9.33
N VAL A 387 37.27 6.12 -9.34
CA VAL A 387 38.11 6.55 -8.22
C VAL A 387 37.20 6.81 -7.00
N ILE A 388 37.48 6.15 -5.88
CA ILE A 388 36.72 6.26 -4.64
C ILE A 388 37.43 7.28 -3.71
N GLY A 389 37.20 8.57 -4.01
CA GLY A 389 37.65 9.67 -3.16
C GLY A 389 36.70 9.88 -1.97
N TRP A 390 37.04 10.81 -1.08
CA TRP A 390 36.34 11.05 0.18
C TRP A 390 34.82 11.28 0.02
N LYS A 391 34.36 11.99 -1.02
CA LYS A 391 32.93 12.21 -1.29
C LYS A 391 32.16 10.90 -1.54
N ARG A 392 32.77 9.98 -2.33
CA ARG A 392 32.17 8.66 -2.58
C ARG A 392 32.21 7.77 -1.33
N CYS A 393 33.31 7.84 -0.56
CA CYS A 393 33.37 7.16 0.74
C CYS A 393 32.24 7.62 1.66
N LEU A 394 32.00 8.92 1.76
CA LEU A 394 30.91 9.48 2.56
C LEU A 394 29.53 9.00 2.08
N ILE A 395 29.26 9.06 0.76
CA ILE A 395 27.99 8.58 0.19
C ILE A 395 27.78 7.11 0.51
N ILE A 396 28.79 6.25 0.31
CA ILE A 396 28.72 4.82 0.61
C ILE A 396 28.44 4.59 2.10
N SER A 397 29.14 5.28 2.99
CA SER A 397 28.95 5.14 4.43
C SER A 397 27.56 5.57 4.87
N VAL A 398 27.07 6.72 4.38
CA VAL A 398 25.70 7.18 4.67
C VAL A 398 24.65 6.18 4.15
N MET A 399 24.80 5.71 2.91
CA MET A 399 23.87 4.71 2.36
C MET A 399 23.92 3.40 3.17
N SER A 400 25.08 2.94 3.63
CA SER A 400 25.22 1.73 4.44
C SER A 400 24.58 1.88 5.83
N ILE A 401 24.72 3.05 6.45
CA ILE A 401 24.04 3.39 7.71
C ILE A 401 22.51 3.38 7.49
N CYS A 402 22.03 3.97 6.38
CA CYS A 402 20.62 3.94 6.04
C CYS A 402 20.10 2.51 5.85
N VAL A 403 20.86 1.61 5.17
CA VAL A 403 20.51 0.18 5.05
C VAL A 403 20.32 -0.46 6.43
N ALA A 404 21.27 -0.22 7.36
CA ALA A 404 21.20 -0.76 8.71
C ALA A 404 20.01 -0.24 9.52
N LEU A 405 19.67 1.04 9.37
CA LEU A 405 18.58 1.70 10.08
C LEU A 405 17.18 1.42 9.47
N CYS A 406 17.09 1.02 8.19
CA CYS A 406 15.81 0.68 7.57
C CYS A 406 15.19 -0.57 8.20
N LYS A 407 15.86 -1.71 8.06
CA LYS A 407 15.47 -2.99 8.69
C LYS A 407 16.75 -3.83 8.88
N VAL A 408 16.96 -4.34 10.09
CA VAL A 408 18.15 -5.13 10.43
C VAL A 408 18.40 -6.34 9.52
N VAL A 409 17.32 -6.95 9.04
CA VAL A 409 17.41 -8.11 8.15
C VAL A 409 18.19 -7.83 6.86
N TYR A 410 18.31 -6.56 6.44
CA TYR A 410 19.08 -6.15 5.26
C TYR A 410 20.51 -5.75 5.56
N LEU A 411 20.96 -5.75 6.82
CA LEU A 411 22.36 -5.45 7.20
C LEU A 411 23.39 -6.27 6.41
N PRO A 412 23.17 -7.55 6.05
CA PRO A 412 24.10 -8.31 5.21
C PRO A 412 24.39 -7.68 3.85
N LEU A 413 23.55 -6.77 3.34
CA LEU A 413 23.84 -6.02 2.12
C LEU A 413 25.12 -5.17 2.26
N CYS A 414 25.53 -4.81 3.47
CA CYS A 414 26.81 -4.13 3.71
C CYS A 414 28.02 -5.00 3.35
N PHE A 415 27.88 -6.33 3.17
CA PHE A 415 28.95 -7.17 2.62
C PHE A 415 29.24 -6.87 1.13
N LEU A 416 28.33 -6.19 0.42
CA LEU A 416 28.61 -5.70 -0.93
C LEU A 416 29.80 -4.74 -0.98
N LEU A 417 30.15 -4.09 0.13
CA LEU A 417 31.36 -3.25 0.24
C LEU A 417 32.64 -4.03 -0.10
N LEU A 418 32.67 -5.36 0.12
CA LEU A 418 33.77 -6.23 -0.28
C LEU A 418 34.01 -6.26 -1.81
N LEU A 419 33.02 -5.85 -2.60
CA LEU A 419 33.11 -5.75 -4.05
C LEU A 419 33.83 -4.48 -4.51
N LEU A 420 33.95 -3.45 -3.67
CA LEU A 420 34.59 -2.19 -4.04
C LEU A 420 36.04 -2.43 -4.52
N PRO A 421 36.41 -1.89 -5.72
CA PRO A 421 37.69 -2.20 -6.34
C PRO A 421 38.86 -1.58 -5.54
N GLU A 422 39.93 -2.36 -5.32
CA GLU A 422 41.15 -1.85 -4.66
C GLU A 422 41.78 -0.72 -5.44
N ALA A 423 41.81 -0.82 -6.77
CA ALA A 423 42.32 0.20 -7.68
C ALA A 423 41.57 1.56 -7.60
N GLY A 424 40.36 1.56 -7.05
CA GLY A 424 39.57 2.78 -6.82
C GLY A 424 40.08 3.63 -5.65
N TYR A 425 40.89 3.08 -4.75
CA TYR A 425 41.42 3.75 -3.56
C TYR A 425 42.89 4.15 -3.75
N LYS A 426 43.35 5.16 -3.01
CA LYS A 426 44.73 5.55 -3.03
C LYS A 426 45.69 4.42 -2.58
N THR A 427 45.26 3.63 -1.60
CA THR A 427 46.01 2.49 -1.07
C THR A 427 45.08 1.39 -0.61
N LYS A 428 45.56 0.13 -0.58
CA LYS A 428 44.82 -1.01 -0.02
C LYS A 428 44.44 -0.78 1.44
N ARG A 429 45.30 -0.11 2.21
CA ARG A 429 45.02 0.22 3.61
C ARG A 429 43.85 1.21 3.73
N ALA A 430 43.83 2.25 2.88
CA ALA A 430 42.72 3.22 2.86
C ALA A 430 41.35 2.56 2.54
N ARG A 431 41.33 1.56 1.63
CA ARG A 431 40.14 0.76 1.37
C ARG A 431 39.65 0.04 2.63
N TRP A 432 40.51 -0.74 3.29
CA TRP A 432 40.12 -1.50 4.48
C TRP A 432 39.71 -0.60 5.65
N HIS A 433 40.37 0.55 5.85
CA HIS A 433 39.92 1.53 6.84
C HIS A 433 38.52 2.05 6.54
N HIS A 434 38.23 2.40 5.28
CA HIS A 434 36.89 2.84 4.89
C HIS A 434 35.82 1.74 5.13
N LEU A 435 36.06 0.50 4.72
CA LEU A 435 35.16 -0.60 4.92
C LEU A 435 34.89 -0.83 6.42
N LEU A 436 35.93 -0.92 7.23
CA LEU A 436 35.83 -1.13 8.66
C LEU A 436 35.06 0.00 9.35
N ILE A 437 35.40 1.25 9.07
CA ILE A 437 34.67 2.41 9.62
C ILE A 437 33.19 2.38 9.21
N THR A 438 32.88 2.08 7.94
CA THR A 438 31.52 2.01 7.46
C THR A 438 30.72 0.91 8.17
N TRP A 439 31.30 -0.29 8.35
CA TRP A 439 30.65 -1.37 9.07
C TRP A 439 30.45 -1.04 10.55
N LEU A 440 31.43 -0.43 11.21
CA LEU A 440 31.30 0.00 12.60
C LEU A 440 30.22 1.08 12.76
N LEU A 441 30.15 2.03 11.84
CA LEU A 441 29.12 3.07 11.84
C LEU A 441 27.72 2.49 11.58
N ALA A 442 27.59 1.56 10.61
CA ALA A 442 26.32 0.91 10.32
C ALA A 442 25.84 0.03 11.48
N ALA A 443 26.71 -0.80 12.03
CA ALA A 443 26.42 -1.62 13.20
C ALA A 443 26.14 -0.78 14.46
N GLY A 444 26.98 0.24 14.70
CA GLY A 444 26.80 1.16 15.83
C GLY A 444 25.51 1.98 15.74
N GLY A 445 25.14 2.44 14.53
CA GLY A 445 23.88 3.12 14.28
C GLY A 445 22.68 2.22 14.58
N TYR A 446 22.71 0.98 14.10
CA TYR A 446 21.67 -0.01 14.39
C TYR A 446 21.58 -0.35 15.90
N LEU A 447 22.73 -0.67 16.54
CA LEU A 447 22.74 -1.02 17.96
C LEU A 447 22.32 0.17 18.84
N GLY A 448 22.77 1.38 18.50
CA GLY A 448 22.34 2.61 19.18
C GLY A 448 20.84 2.84 19.06
N TRP A 449 20.28 2.65 17.86
CA TRP A 449 18.83 2.76 17.65
C TRP A 449 18.07 1.69 18.44
N THR A 450 18.50 0.43 18.38
CA THR A 450 17.90 -0.68 19.13
C THR A 450 17.95 -0.44 20.63
N PHE A 451 19.04 0.11 21.15
CA PHE A 451 19.16 0.48 22.56
C PHE A 451 18.15 1.57 22.94
N LEU A 452 18.00 2.61 22.11
CA LEU A 452 17.03 3.69 22.35
C LEU A 452 15.56 3.19 22.30
N THR A 453 15.28 2.15 21.51
CA THR A 453 13.93 1.59 21.32
C THR A 453 13.70 0.30 22.10
N SER A 454 14.64 -0.12 22.94
CA SER A 454 14.56 -1.40 23.68
C SER A 454 13.32 -1.52 24.58
N GLY A 455 12.81 -0.40 25.10
CA GLY A 455 11.58 -0.37 25.91
C GLY A 455 10.29 -0.68 25.14
N PHE A 456 10.33 -0.77 23.79
CA PHE A 456 9.16 -1.06 22.95
C PHE A 456 9.06 -2.54 22.53
N ILE A 457 10.09 -3.35 22.79
CA ILE A 457 10.22 -4.72 22.27
C ILE A 457 9.31 -5.72 23.00
N ASP A 458 9.07 -5.51 24.31
CA ASP A 458 8.25 -6.41 25.10
C ASP A 458 6.76 -6.10 24.92
N GLY A 459 6.05 -6.89 24.19
CA GLY A 459 4.60 -6.75 24.05
C GLY A 459 4.06 -6.82 22.63
N PHE A 460 4.92 -7.11 21.65
CA PHE A 460 4.45 -7.34 20.29
C PHE A 460 3.56 -8.59 20.28
N ALA A 461 2.28 -8.38 20.05
CA ALA A 461 1.22 -9.38 19.84
C ALA A 461 0.93 -10.34 21.00
N GLY A 462 1.57 -10.28 22.16
CA GLY A 462 1.31 -11.22 23.29
C GLY A 462 1.58 -12.71 22.96
N ILE A 463 2.21 -13.02 21.83
CA ILE A 463 2.28 -14.36 21.24
C ILE A 463 3.58 -15.08 21.63
N GLY A 464 4.65 -14.36 21.95
CA GLY A 464 5.94 -14.99 22.22
C GLY A 464 6.82 -14.22 23.20
N ASN A 465 7.73 -14.95 23.82
CA ASN A 465 8.85 -14.39 24.58
C ASN A 465 10.10 -14.42 23.70
N ALA A 466 10.49 -13.26 23.17
CA ALA A 466 11.62 -13.15 22.25
C ALA A 466 12.93 -13.72 22.85
N ARG A 467 13.13 -13.55 24.17
CA ARG A 467 14.31 -14.06 24.87
C ARG A 467 14.33 -15.60 24.91
N GLU A 468 13.21 -16.21 25.27
CA GLU A 468 13.08 -17.68 25.29
C GLU A 468 13.24 -18.27 23.89
N GLN A 469 12.70 -17.60 22.87
CA GLN A 469 12.82 -18.04 21.48
C GLN A 469 14.28 -18.01 21.01
N VAL A 470 15.04 -16.93 21.33
CA VAL A 470 16.47 -16.86 21.02
C VAL A 470 17.25 -17.94 21.76
N VAL A 471 16.97 -18.20 23.03
CA VAL A 471 17.59 -19.28 23.79
C VAL A 471 17.29 -20.64 23.15
N PHE A 472 16.05 -20.86 22.71
CA PHE A 472 15.68 -22.09 22.00
C PHE A 472 16.47 -22.27 20.71
N ILE A 473 16.57 -21.23 19.86
CA ILE A 473 17.34 -21.27 18.61
C ILE A 473 18.81 -21.63 18.87
N LEU A 474 19.43 -21.01 19.87
CA LEU A 474 20.84 -21.22 20.20
C LEU A 474 21.11 -22.60 20.83
N SER A 475 20.16 -23.14 21.60
CA SER A 475 20.29 -24.45 22.23
C SER A 475 19.90 -25.61 21.32
N HIS A 476 19.09 -25.36 20.28
CA HIS A 476 18.60 -26.38 19.35
C HIS A 476 18.80 -25.95 17.86
N PRO A 477 20.03 -25.68 17.39
CA PRO A 477 20.25 -25.13 16.06
C PRO A 477 19.78 -26.06 14.92
N ILE A 478 19.91 -27.37 15.09
CA ILE A 478 19.44 -28.35 14.08
C ILE A 478 17.91 -28.37 14.06
N GLY A 479 17.25 -28.37 15.21
CA GLY A 479 15.79 -28.28 15.31
C GLY A 479 15.26 -26.98 14.69
N TYR A 480 15.97 -25.87 14.85
CA TYR A 480 15.59 -24.62 14.20
C TYR A 480 15.74 -24.68 12.66
N LEU A 481 16.78 -25.31 12.15
CA LEU A 481 16.90 -25.53 10.68
C LEU A 481 15.77 -26.43 10.14
N GLU A 482 15.33 -27.40 10.91
CA GLU A 482 14.16 -28.22 10.56
C GLU A 482 12.87 -27.40 10.53
N ILE A 483 12.67 -26.46 11.47
CA ILE A 483 11.53 -25.52 11.47
C ILE A 483 11.56 -24.64 10.21
N ILE A 484 12.72 -24.09 9.84
CA ILE A 484 12.87 -23.33 8.59
C ILE A 484 12.48 -24.21 7.39
N TYR A 485 13.00 -25.44 7.31
CA TYR A 485 12.71 -26.36 6.22
C TYR A 485 11.21 -26.67 6.13
N ARG A 486 10.57 -27.04 7.24
CA ARG A 486 9.12 -27.30 7.28
C ARG A 486 8.32 -26.08 6.84
N THR A 487 8.73 -24.88 7.26
CA THR A 487 8.08 -23.62 6.85
C THR A 487 8.22 -23.36 5.35
N ILE A 488 9.41 -23.63 4.77
CA ILE A 488 9.62 -23.49 3.32
C ILE A 488 8.78 -24.52 2.54
N CYS A 489 8.70 -25.75 3.00
CA CYS A 489 7.86 -26.78 2.36
C CYS A 489 6.36 -26.41 2.39
N ASP A 490 5.91 -25.76 3.45
CA ASP A 490 4.51 -25.38 3.66
C ASP A 490 4.12 -24.09 2.90
N GLN A 491 4.94 -23.06 3.01
CA GLN A 491 4.59 -21.69 2.55
C GLN A 491 5.48 -21.18 1.41
N GLY A 492 6.53 -21.92 1.02
CA GLY A 492 7.56 -21.39 0.11
C GLY A 492 7.01 -20.98 -1.26
N LEU A 493 6.04 -21.72 -1.80
CA LEU A 493 5.40 -21.36 -3.06
C LEU A 493 4.57 -20.07 -2.91
N ASP A 494 3.80 -19.97 -1.86
CA ASP A 494 3.01 -18.78 -1.53
C ASP A 494 3.89 -17.53 -1.35
N LEU A 495 5.02 -17.67 -0.66
CA LEU A 495 5.99 -16.60 -0.47
C LEU A 495 6.61 -16.16 -1.81
N LEU A 496 6.95 -17.12 -2.67
CA LEU A 496 7.49 -16.83 -4.00
C LEU A 496 6.47 -16.10 -4.88
N LEU A 497 5.23 -16.58 -4.93
CA LEU A 497 4.16 -15.95 -5.71
C LEU A 497 3.76 -14.61 -5.13
N GLY A 498 3.71 -14.48 -3.81
CA GLY A 498 3.49 -13.21 -3.14
C GLY A 498 4.59 -12.18 -3.47
N ALA A 499 5.86 -12.60 -3.55
CA ALA A 499 6.94 -11.73 -4.00
C ALA A 499 6.82 -11.33 -5.47
N MET A 500 6.15 -12.14 -6.30
CA MET A 500 5.84 -11.84 -7.71
C MET A 500 4.55 -11.02 -7.89
N GLY A 501 3.89 -10.60 -6.82
CA GLY A 501 2.71 -9.76 -6.83
C GLY A 501 1.39 -10.49 -6.65
N GLY A 502 1.41 -11.71 -6.11
CA GLY A 502 0.22 -12.57 -5.98
C GLY A 502 -0.78 -12.14 -4.93
N LYS A 503 -0.38 -11.34 -3.96
CA LYS A 503 -1.24 -10.90 -2.86
C LYS A 503 -1.09 -9.40 -2.63
N LEU A 504 -2.20 -8.69 -2.64
CA LEU A 504 -2.32 -7.25 -2.39
C LEU A 504 -3.35 -7.02 -1.28
N GLY A 505 -3.51 -5.77 -0.85
CA GLY A 505 -4.45 -5.40 0.21
C GLY A 505 -3.85 -5.54 1.61
N TYR A 506 -4.68 -5.35 2.63
CA TYR A 506 -4.27 -5.30 4.04
C TYR A 506 -3.63 -6.62 4.53
N VAL A 507 -4.31 -7.74 4.34
CA VAL A 507 -3.79 -9.08 4.71
C VAL A 507 -3.60 -10.00 3.50
N GLY A 508 -3.60 -9.45 2.28
CA GLY A 508 -3.46 -10.22 1.05
C GLY A 508 -4.78 -10.74 0.50
N GLU A 509 -5.89 -10.09 0.86
CA GLU A 509 -7.25 -10.43 0.40
C GLU A 509 -7.46 -10.21 -1.09
N ILE A 510 -6.67 -9.35 -1.72
CA ILE A 510 -6.71 -9.12 -3.15
C ILE A 510 -5.76 -10.11 -3.83
N GLU A 511 -6.29 -11.22 -4.32
CA GLU A 511 -5.49 -12.21 -5.03
C GLU A 511 -5.30 -11.80 -6.49
N VAL A 512 -4.06 -11.53 -6.88
CA VAL A 512 -3.69 -11.31 -8.28
C VAL A 512 -3.61 -12.64 -9.01
N ASN A 513 -4.11 -12.66 -10.24
CA ASN A 513 -4.16 -13.87 -11.05
C ASN A 513 -2.83 -14.64 -11.03
N TYR A 514 -2.89 -15.90 -10.62
CA TYR A 514 -1.74 -16.79 -10.50
C TYR A 514 -0.86 -16.86 -11.77
N LEU A 515 -1.48 -16.84 -12.96
CA LEU A 515 -0.75 -16.89 -14.23
C LEU A 515 0.13 -15.65 -14.44
N LEU A 516 -0.26 -14.48 -13.92
CA LEU A 516 0.56 -13.27 -13.98
C LEU A 516 1.80 -13.40 -13.09
N CYS A 517 1.65 -13.98 -11.90
CA CYS A 517 2.76 -14.19 -10.97
C CYS A 517 3.79 -15.17 -11.56
N VAL A 518 3.30 -16.27 -12.15
CA VAL A 518 4.15 -17.22 -12.89
C VAL A 518 4.80 -16.55 -14.10
N GLY A 519 4.05 -15.72 -14.84
CA GLY A 519 4.58 -14.93 -15.95
C GLY A 519 5.71 -13.99 -15.51
N ASN A 520 5.55 -13.29 -14.39
CA ASN A 520 6.59 -12.43 -13.81
C ASN A 520 7.84 -13.24 -13.40
N LEU A 521 7.66 -14.43 -12.82
CA LEU A 521 8.76 -15.32 -12.47
C LEU A 521 9.52 -15.81 -13.71
N ILE A 522 8.80 -16.20 -14.76
CA ILE A 522 9.38 -16.60 -16.04
C ILE A 522 10.16 -15.43 -16.65
N LEU A 523 9.58 -14.23 -16.69
CA LEU A 523 10.24 -13.03 -17.22
C LEU A 523 11.48 -12.66 -16.42
N LEU A 524 11.44 -12.72 -15.09
CA LEU A 524 12.61 -12.48 -14.24
C LEU A 524 13.73 -13.48 -14.59
N SER A 525 13.40 -14.75 -14.76
CA SER A 525 14.33 -15.80 -15.14
C SER A 525 14.91 -15.56 -16.54
N LEU A 526 14.08 -15.20 -17.52
CA LEU A 526 14.51 -14.88 -18.88
C LEU A 526 15.42 -13.65 -18.90
N MET A 527 15.04 -12.54 -18.19
CA MET A 527 15.89 -11.34 -18.09
C MET A 527 17.24 -11.63 -17.44
N SER A 528 17.27 -12.58 -16.51
CA SER A 528 18.51 -13.03 -15.87
C SER A 528 19.38 -13.85 -16.84
N CYS A 529 18.79 -14.76 -17.61
CA CYS A 529 19.52 -15.67 -18.51
C CYS A 529 19.91 -15.04 -19.85
N CYS A 530 19.14 -14.08 -20.37
CA CYS A 530 19.41 -13.41 -21.63
C CYS A 530 20.46 -12.30 -21.44
N SER A 531 21.49 -12.26 -22.30
CA SER A 531 22.42 -11.13 -22.42
C SER A 531 22.07 -10.28 -23.63
N PHE A 532 22.11 -8.99 -23.44
CA PHE A 532 21.99 -8.03 -24.54
C PHE A 532 23.39 -7.75 -25.11
N ALA A 533 23.46 -7.50 -26.42
CA ALA A 533 24.73 -7.16 -27.05
C ALA A 533 25.39 -5.98 -26.32
N GLU A 534 26.69 -6.09 -26.02
CA GLU A 534 27.51 -5.11 -25.29
C GLU A 534 27.23 -4.98 -23.79
N GLU A 535 26.38 -5.82 -23.19
CA GLU A 535 26.11 -5.77 -21.77
C GLU A 535 27.27 -6.38 -20.95
N LYS A 536 27.73 -5.67 -19.92
CA LYS A 536 28.72 -6.19 -18.97
C LYS A 536 28.14 -7.37 -18.20
N ILE A 537 28.99 -8.34 -17.87
CA ILE A 537 28.58 -9.58 -17.23
C ILE A 537 29.02 -9.57 -15.77
N PRO A 538 28.17 -9.97 -14.82
CA PRO A 538 28.58 -10.11 -13.44
C PRO A 538 29.67 -11.19 -13.29
N CYS A 539 30.83 -10.79 -12.72
CA CYS A 539 31.93 -11.71 -12.46
C CYS A 539 31.56 -12.70 -11.33
N LYS A 540 32.31 -13.83 -11.25
CA LYS A 540 32.07 -14.89 -10.24
C LYS A 540 32.05 -14.33 -8.80
N LYS A 541 32.94 -13.37 -8.48
CA LYS A 541 32.98 -12.74 -7.15
C LYS A 541 31.67 -12.03 -6.82
N VAL A 542 31.10 -11.27 -7.75
CA VAL A 542 29.79 -10.58 -7.56
C VAL A 542 28.69 -11.59 -7.28
N LYS A 543 28.61 -12.66 -8.05
CA LYS A 543 27.60 -13.71 -7.86
C LYS A 543 27.73 -14.38 -6.50
N VAL A 544 28.94 -14.73 -6.08
CA VAL A 544 29.16 -15.37 -4.78
C VAL A 544 28.74 -14.45 -3.63
N VAL A 545 29.15 -13.17 -3.66
CA VAL A 545 28.79 -12.22 -2.61
C VAL A 545 27.27 -12.00 -2.58
N LEU A 546 26.62 -11.83 -3.74
CA LEU A 546 25.16 -11.69 -3.81
C LEU A 546 24.43 -12.93 -3.33
N GLY A 547 24.89 -14.14 -3.68
CA GLY A 547 24.32 -15.40 -3.20
C GLY A 547 24.41 -15.52 -1.67
N ILE A 548 25.54 -15.18 -1.08
CA ILE A 548 25.73 -15.12 0.38
C ILE A 548 24.78 -14.11 1.00
N VAL A 549 24.67 -12.90 0.45
CA VAL A 549 23.76 -11.85 0.94
C VAL A 549 22.30 -12.34 0.89
N VAL A 550 21.86 -12.92 -0.23
CA VAL A 550 20.49 -13.47 -0.36
C VAL A 550 20.22 -14.51 0.71
N LEU A 551 21.16 -15.45 0.92
CA LEU A 551 21.03 -16.48 1.94
C LEU A 551 20.88 -15.88 3.35
N PHE A 552 21.79 -14.96 3.73
CA PHE A 552 21.76 -14.36 5.05
C PHE A 552 20.51 -13.52 5.29
N VAL A 553 20.08 -12.69 4.30
CA VAL A 553 18.87 -11.89 4.43
C VAL A 553 17.64 -12.80 4.56
N THR A 554 17.56 -13.88 3.78
CA THR A 554 16.47 -14.86 3.90
C THR A 554 16.44 -15.48 5.29
N VAL A 555 17.56 -16.01 5.79
CA VAL A 555 17.64 -16.61 7.13
C VAL A 555 17.27 -15.58 8.22
N LEU A 556 17.78 -14.37 8.13
CA LEU A 556 17.45 -13.31 9.11
C LEU A 556 15.97 -12.91 9.07
N THR A 557 15.34 -12.92 7.89
CA THR A 557 13.88 -12.64 7.78
C THR A 557 13.08 -13.73 8.47
N PHE A 558 13.40 -15.01 8.23
CA PHE A 558 12.76 -16.13 8.93
C PHE A 558 12.99 -16.06 10.43
N THR A 559 14.25 -15.82 10.87
CA THR A 559 14.60 -15.71 12.28
C THR A 559 13.89 -14.54 12.97
N GLY A 560 13.83 -13.38 12.32
CA GLY A 560 13.17 -12.20 12.87
C GLY A 560 11.70 -12.45 13.17
N LEU A 561 10.97 -13.07 12.25
CA LEU A 561 9.55 -13.41 12.45
C LEU A 561 9.35 -14.59 13.42
N TYR A 562 10.27 -15.54 13.46
CA TYR A 562 10.24 -16.60 14.45
C TYR A 562 10.40 -16.07 15.87
N VAL A 563 11.27 -15.07 16.05
CA VAL A 563 11.53 -14.44 17.35
C VAL A 563 10.41 -13.48 17.78
N GLN A 564 9.86 -12.71 16.85
CA GLN A 564 8.95 -11.60 17.17
C GLN A 564 7.47 -11.94 17.01
N PHE A 565 7.12 -12.85 16.10
CA PHE A 565 5.73 -13.05 15.65
C PHE A 565 5.23 -14.50 15.78
N THR A 566 6.06 -15.40 16.30
CA THR A 566 5.74 -16.82 16.38
C THR A 566 5.78 -17.29 17.84
N ALA A 567 4.85 -18.13 18.24
CA ALA A 567 4.82 -18.72 19.59
C ALA A 567 6.13 -19.47 19.86
N VAL A 568 6.56 -19.46 21.15
CA VAL A 568 7.82 -20.11 21.55
C VAL A 568 7.79 -21.60 21.19
N LYS A 569 8.86 -22.08 20.54
CA LYS A 569 9.03 -23.47 20.09
C LYS A 569 7.98 -23.97 19.07
N ALA A 570 7.26 -23.07 18.40
CA ALA A 570 6.33 -23.48 17.34
C ALA A 570 7.05 -24.22 16.20
N GLU A 571 6.40 -25.20 15.62
CA GLU A 571 6.95 -26.06 14.56
C GLU A 571 7.07 -25.38 13.19
N LYS A 572 6.41 -24.25 13.00
CA LYS A 572 6.42 -23.44 11.77
C LYS A 572 6.47 -21.95 12.12
N ILE A 573 7.08 -21.17 11.25
CA ILE A 573 7.19 -19.71 11.40
C ILE A 573 5.91 -19.05 10.88
N ARG A 574 5.33 -18.14 11.66
CA ARG A 574 4.13 -17.36 11.29
C ARG A 574 4.49 -15.94 10.84
N GLY A 575 3.59 -15.29 10.13
CA GLY A 575 3.70 -13.89 9.72
C GLY A 575 4.64 -13.65 8.53
N LEU A 576 5.16 -14.69 7.87
CA LEU A 576 5.93 -14.56 6.64
C LEU A 576 5.04 -14.06 5.51
N GLN A 577 5.53 -13.06 4.76
CA GLN A 577 4.84 -12.49 3.61
C GLN A 577 5.80 -12.36 2.43
N GLY A 578 5.30 -12.60 1.21
CA GLY A 578 6.11 -12.56 0.00
C GLY A 578 6.78 -11.20 -0.23
N ARG A 579 6.15 -10.09 0.16
CA ARG A 579 6.68 -8.72 0.03
C ARG A 579 8.04 -8.51 0.72
N TYR A 580 8.36 -9.25 1.77
CA TYR A 580 9.66 -9.14 2.45
C TYR A 580 10.85 -9.59 1.59
N PHE A 581 10.58 -10.34 0.52
CA PHE A 581 11.58 -10.86 -0.41
C PHE A 581 11.75 -10.04 -1.68
N ILE A 582 10.93 -8.98 -1.89
CA ILE A 582 11.04 -8.08 -3.05
C ILE A 582 12.47 -7.51 -3.21
N PRO A 583 13.13 -7.00 -2.14
CA PRO A 583 14.49 -6.49 -2.27
C PRO A 583 15.52 -7.53 -2.72
N LEU A 584 15.21 -8.83 -2.59
CA LEU A 584 16.08 -9.91 -3.01
C LEU A 584 15.92 -10.30 -4.48
N LEU A 585 14.86 -9.86 -5.16
CA LEU A 585 14.62 -10.21 -6.57
C LEU A 585 15.73 -9.69 -7.49
N LEU A 586 16.24 -8.47 -7.25
CA LEU A 586 17.38 -7.93 -7.99
C LEU A 586 18.67 -8.75 -7.76
N PRO A 587 19.16 -8.98 -6.53
CA PRO A 587 20.35 -9.80 -6.30
C PRO A 587 20.19 -11.24 -6.76
N VAL A 588 19.01 -11.85 -6.63
CA VAL A 588 18.71 -13.19 -7.18
C VAL A 588 18.82 -13.17 -8.70
N GLY A 589 18.19 -12.21 -9.38
CA GLY A 589 18.26 -12.10 -10.83
C GLY A 589 19.71 -11.91 -11.34
N VAL A 590 20.52 -11.11 -10.64
CA VAL A 590 21.96 -10.95 -10.97
C VAL A 590 22.75 -12.24 -10.68
N PHE A 591 22.47 -12.92 -9.58
CA PHE A 591 23.11 -14.21 -9.24
C PHE A 591 22.84 -15.28 -10.31
N LEU A 592 21.60 -15.39 -10.78
CA LEU A 592 21.19 -16.36 -11.80
C LEU A 592 21.69 -16.03 -13.21
N THR A 593 22.32 -14.88 -13.45
CA THR A 593 22.77 -14.46 -14.78
C THR A 593 23.66 -15.54 -15.44
N ARG A 594 23.28 -15.97 -16.64
CA ARG A 594 24.04 -16.88 -17.50
C ARG A 594 24.07 -16.32 -18.92
N ASN A 595 25.24 -16.35 -19.57
CA ASN A 595 25.44 -15.80 -20.91
C ASN A 595 25.13 -16.79 -22.05
N LYS A 596 24.09 -17.56 -21.91
CA LYS A 596 23.79 -18.61 -22.90
C LYS A 596 22.97 -18.15 -24.10
N MET A 597 22.26 -17.03 -23.98
CA MET A 597 21.39 -16.53 -25.03
C MET A 597 21.70 -15.07 -25.32
N GLN A 598 22.20 -14.77 -26.52
CA GLN A 598 22.33 -13.39 -27.01
C GLN A 598 21.02 -13.00 -27.70
N THR A 599 20.40 -11.94 -27.22
CA THR A 599 19.17 -11.38 -27.80
C THR A 599 19.40 -9.95 -28.24
N GLY A 600 18.73 -9.52 -29.33
CA GLY A 600 18.77 -8.15 -29.80
C GLY A 600 18.10 -7.20 -28.79
N GLY A 601 18.88 -6.61 -27.88
CA GLY A 601 18.39 -5.86 -26.72
C GLY A 601 17.48 -4.66 -26.99
N LYS A 602 17.50 -4.10 -28.21
CA LYS A 602 16.61 -2.99 -28.59
C LYS A 602 15.12 -3.42 -28.62
N ARG A 603 14.82 -4.67 -28.98
CA ARG A 603 13.43 -5.15 -29.11
C ARG A 603 12.80 -5.51 -27.76
N VAL A 604 13.59 -5.90 -26.74
CA VAL A 604 13.03 -6.32 -25.45
C VAL A 604 12.32 -5.17 -24.74
N GLY A 605 12.92 -3.98 -24.70
CA GLY A 605 12.26 -2.80 -24.13
C GLY A 605 10.95 -2.45 -24.84
N GLU A 606 10.89 -2.70 -26.16
CA GLU A 606 9.69 -2.41 -26.96
C GLU A 606 8.48 -3.26 -26.52
N TYR A 607 8.68 -4.51 -26.13
CA TYR A 607 7.61 -5.40 -25.69
C TYR A 607 7.37 -5.33 -24.18
N LEU A 608 8.42 -5.04 -23.40
CA LEU A 608 8.33 -5.05 -21.95
C LEU A 608 7.47 -3.90 -21.41
N PHE A 609 7.58 -2.67 -21.94
CA PHE A 609 6.77 -1.54 -21.47
C PHE A 609 5.26 -1.77 -21.61
N PRO A 610 4.72 -2.20 -22.77
CA PRO A 610 3.29 -2.54 -22.87
C PRO A 610 2.86 -3.68 -21.96
N TYR A 611 3.73 -4.69 -21.76
CA TYR A 611 3.44 -5.76 -20.80
C TYR A 611 3.32 -5.24 -19.36
N LEU A 612 4.21 -4.33 -18.94
CA LEU A 612 4.15 -3.74 -17.60
C LEU A 612 2.90 -2.87 -17.42
N GLY A 613 2.50 -2.13 -18.46
CA GLY A 613 1.23 -1.42 -18.46
C GLY A 613 0.03 -2.36 -18.30
N TYR A 614 0.01 -3.45 -19.06
CA TYR A 614 -1.02 -4.48 -18.97
C TYR A 614 -1.07 -5.16 -17.59
N LEU A 615 0.08 -5.57 -17.06
CA LEU A 615 0.21 -6.16 -15.72
C LEU A 615 -0.37 -5.23 -14.63
N SER A 616 -0.01 -3.95 -14.72
CA SER A 616 -0.50 -2.93 -13.77
C SER A 616 -2.01 -2.72 -13.88
N LEU A 617 -2.57 -2.72 -15.10
CA LEU A 617 -4.02 -2.59 -15.31
C LEU A 617 -4.80 -3.75 -14.70
N ILE A 618 -4.35 -4.99 -14.89
CA ILE A 618 -5.03 -6.14 -14.30
C ILE A 618 -5.04 -6.02 -12.77
N ALA A 619 -3.90 -5.67 -12.16
CA ALA A 619 -3.84 -5.47 -10.73
C ALA A 619 -4.77 -4.34 -10.25
N LEU A 620 -4.79 -3.19 -10.96
CA LEU A 620 -5.68 -2.07 -10.64
C LEU A 620 -7.16 -2.43 -10.79
N TYR A 621 -7.51 -3.25 -11.78
CA TYR A 621 -8.88 -3.76 -11.93
C TYR A 621 -9.28 -4.71 -10.80
N GLN A 622 -8.36 -5.58 -10.36
CA GLN A 622 -8.62 -6.48 -9.24
C GLN A 622 -8.77 -5.71 -7.93
N ILE A 623 -7.92 -4.68 -7.70
CA ILE A 623 -8.07 -3.77 -6.57
C ILE A 623 -9.47 -3.11 -6.60
N TYR A 624 -9.87 -2.56 -7.75
CA TYR A 624 -11.19 -1.93 -7.88
C TYR A 624 -12.31 -2.93 -7.57
N ASN A 625 -12.25 -4.16 -8.08
CA ASN A 625 -13.30 -5.15 -7.86
C ASN A 625 -13.47 -5.51 -6.38
N VAL A 626 -12.36 -5.72 -5.65
CA VAL A 626 -12.43 -6.14 -4.25
C VAL A 626 -12.85 -4.98 -3.35
N MET A 627 -12.33 -3.76 -3.62
CA MET A 627 -12.60 -2.58 -2.79
C MET A 627 -13.94 -1.91 -3.10
N GLY A 628 -14.55 -2.19 -4.26
CA GLY A 628 -15.83 -1.62 -4.70
C GLY A 628 -17.06 -2.32 -4.13
N HIS A 629 -16.85 -3.47 -3.52
CA HIS A 629 -17.89 -4.29 -2.86
C HIS A 629 -17.75 -4.19 -1.35
#